data_dd370fe8e9a79cff6c8d561311d2d3dd
#
_entry.id   dd370fe8e9a79cff6c8d561311d2d3dd
#
_cell.length_a   1.000
_cell.length_b   1.000
_cell.length_c   1.000
_cell.angle_alpha   90.00
_cell.angle_beta   90.00
_cell.angle_gamma   90.00
#
_symmetry.space_group_name_H-M   'P 1'
#
loop_
_entity.id
_entity.type
_entity.pdbx_description
1 polymer ?
#
loop_
_entity_poly.entity_id
_entity_poly.type
_entity_poly.pdbx_seq_one_letter_code
_entity_poly.pdbx_strand_id
1 'polypeptide(L)'
;METNRIKKLQENMKNNRDIPFLLTDLSNIFYLTGFTGSSGFLIVFPDRPPVFLCDGRYTTQAKKEFITSTGIVEFNTDVYKRIADILTSSGFQTVYFETSLSYQSYLNLKEKNLELVPVPNWLEEMRMIKSPRELELIERALHLSEKAWEAVSPMIRPGIKEKDFALELDYQMIKAGGDSIAFSTIVASGERSALPHAQPTDERMEAGSWLVVDWGVRYQKYCGDITRTVPVGCVEDLWFEETIQLLKEAQQMAQEFIRDGVRAADVERTVRNFLNQHKIEQYFTHSLGHGIGIQVHESPRLSNNSEVILRENMVVTVEPGVYIPGKGGIRLENIVVVEKESCRILNGLPVIL
;
A
#
# COMPACT_ATOMS: atom_id res chain seq x y z
N MET A 1 9.05 -17.58 2.03
CA MET A 1 8.88 -16.53 3.05
C MET A 1 10.00 -16.64 4.05
N GLU A 2 10.52 -15.52 4.49
CA GLU A 2 11.78 -15.50 5.24
C GLU A 2 11.55 -15.79 6.71
N THR A 3 12.10 -16.92 7.18
CA THR A 3 12.07 -17.35 8.60
C THR A 3 12.87 -16.44 9.54
N ASN A 4 13.54 -15.40 9.00
CA ASN A 4 14.44 -14.52 9.78
C ASN A 4 13.79 -13.23 10.32
N ARG A 5 12.54 -12.90 9.90
CA ARG A 5 11.89 -11.63 10.27
C ARG A 5 11.66 -11.49 11.77
N ILE A 6 11.22 -12.58 12.43
CA ILE A 6 11.05 -12.60 13.89
C ILE A 6 12.37 -12.39 14.59
N LYS A 7 13.46 -13.02 14.13
CA LYS A 7 14.79 -12.82 14.72
C LYS A 7 15.26 -11.38 14.60
N LYS A 8 15.07 -10.76 13.44
CA LYS A 8 15.42 -9.35 13.23
C LYS A 8 14.64 -8.42 14.18
N LEU A 9 13.34 -8.70 14.39
CA LEU A 9 12.53 -7.96 15.37
C LEU A 9 13.05 -8.20 16.80
N GLN A 10 13.38 -9.42 17.16
CA GLN A 10 13.96 -9.76 18.46
C GLN A 10 15.31 -9.08 18.71
N GLU A 11 16.14 -8.93 17.70
CA GLU A 11 17.37 -8.13 17.76
C GLU A 11 17.10 -6.66 18.06
N ASN A 12 16.11 -6.06 17.39
CA ASN A 12 15.67 -4.69 17.68
C ASN A 12 15.17 -4.55 19.13
N MET A 13 14.41 -5.52 19.63
CA MET A 13 13.92 -5.51 21.01
C MET A 13 15.08 -5.56 22.01
N LYS A 14 16.07 -6.45 21.82
CA LYS A 14 17.26 -6.58 22.68
C LYS A 14 18.11 -5.32 22.69
N ASN A 15 18.25 -4.66 21.55
CA ASN A 15 19.01 -3.40 21.45
C ASN A 15 18.32 -2.21 22.15
N ASN A 16 17.09 -2.37 22.61
CA ASN A 16 16.31 -1.36 23.33
C ASN A 16 16.14 -1.74 24.82
N ARG A 17 15.02 -2.36 25.20
CA ARG A 17 14.72 -2.69 26.60
C ARG A 17 14.59 -4.18 26.89
N ASP A 18 14.75 -5.04 25.90
CA ASP A 18 14.62 -6.50 26.02
C ASP A 18 13.27 -6.95 26.65
N ILE A 19 12.18 -6.30 26.23
CA ILE A 19 10.80 -6.58 26.66
C ILE A 19 9.95 -7.10 25.48
N PRO A 20 8.86 -7.87 25.74
CA PRO A 20 7.98 -8.40 24.71
C PRO A 20 7.34 -7.30 23.85
N PHE A 21 6.92 -7.68 22.64
CA PHE A 21 6.19 -6.81 21.71
C PHE A 21 4.82 -7.43 21.39
N LEU A 22 3.76 -6.69 21.67
CA LEU A 22 2.39 -7.03 21.31
C LEU A 22 2.02 -6.41 19.96
N LEU A 23 1.68 -7.27 19.02
CA LEU A 23 1.26 -6.93 17.67
C LEU A 23 -0.25 -7.19 17.50
N THR A 24 -0.93 -6.26 16.88
CA THR A 24 -2.38 -6.30 16.61
C THR A 24 -2.73 -5.97 15.17
N ASP A 25 -1.83 -5.30 14.44
CA ASP A 25 -1.98 -5.07 13.00
C ASP A 25 -1.81 -6.39 12.24
N LEU A 26 -2.86 -6.79 11.53
CA LEU A 26 -2.88 -8.05 10.80
C LEU A 26 -1.88 -8.10 9.64
N SER A 27 -1.52 -6.96 9.08
CA SER A 27 -0.47 -6.88 8.05
C SER A 27 0.90 -7.21 8.64
N ASN A 28 1.18 -6.72 9.84
CA ASN A 28 2.41 -7.01 10.56
C ASN A 28 2.45 -8.45 11.09
N ILE A 29 1.31 -8.97 11.56
CA ILE A 29 1.18 -10.39 11.94
C ILE A 29 1.39 -11.28 10.72
N PHE A 30 0.76 -10.98 9.58
CA PHE A 30 1.00 -11.71 8.33
C PHE A 30 2.46 -11.64 7.90
N TYR A 31 3.07 -10.46 7.92
CA TYR A 31 4.47 -10.26 7.56
C TYR A 31 5.42 -11.17 8.36
N LEU A 32 5.18 -11.32 9.66
CA LEU A 32 6.03 -12.13 10.55
C LEU A 32 5.71 -13.63 10.50
N THR A 33 4.44 -14.01 10.32
CA THR A 33 3.98 -15.39 10.55
C THR A 33 3.39 -16.07 9.33
N GLY A 34 2.95 -15.33 8.33
CA GLY A 34 2.20 -15.84 7.19
C GLY A 34 0.68 -15.97 7.45
N PHE A 35 0.19 -15.64 8.64
CA PHE A 35 -1.22 -15.77 9.00
C PHE A 35 -2.11 -14.82 8.19
N THR A 36 -3.12 -15.34 7.51
CA THR A 36 -4.00 -14.59 6.61
C THR A 36 -5.37 -14.26 7.20
N GLY A 37 -5.67 -14.74 8.41
CA GLY A 37 -6.96 -14.53 9.06
C GLY A 37 -7.26 -13.07 9.41
N SER A 38 -8.51 -12.80 9.77
CA SER A 38 -9.02 -11.44 10.02
C SER A 38 -9.09 -11.04 11.49
N SER A 39 -8.55 -11.85 12.42
CA SER A 39 -8.47 -11.53 13.85
C SER A 39 -7.38 -12.35 14.54
N GLY A 40 -6.60 -11.69 15.39
CA GLY A 40 -5.57 -12.31 16.22
C GLY A 40 -4.65 -11.29 16.85
N PHE A 41 -3.88 -11.76 17.85
CA PHE A 41 -2.85 -10.99 18.55
C PHE A 41 -1.57 -11.80 18.55
N LEU A 42 -0.44 -11.15 18.34
CA LEU A 42 0.86 -11.83 18.39
C LEU A 42 1.73 -11.19 19.47
N ILE A 43 2.20 -12.01 20.40
CA ILE A 43 3.24 -11.60 21.37
C ILE A 43 4.57 -12.16 20.89
N VAL A 44 5.49 -11.28 20.53
CA VAL A 44 6.87 -11.65 20.24
C VAL A 44 7.70 -11.44 21.50
N PHE A 45 8.37 -12.49 21.95
CA PHE A 45 9.29 -12.44 23.10
C PHE A 45 10.71 -12.24 22.59
N PRO A 46 11.59 -11.57 23.37
CA PRO A 46 12.95 -11.30 22.92
C PRO A 46 13.85 -12.56 22.83
N ASP A 47 13.53 -13.64 23.54
CA ASP A 47 14.40 -14.79 23.77
C ASP A 47 13.80 -16.16 23.37
N ARG A 48 12.53 -16.20 22.95
CA ARG A 48 11.81 -17.44 22.68
C ARG A 48 10.84 -17.30 21.49
N PRO A 49 10.24 -18.41 21.02
CA PRO A 49 9.21 -18.35 19.97
C PRO A 49 8.02 -17.46 20.35
N PRO A 50 7.40 -16.76 19.39
CA PRO A 50 6.23 -15.93 19.62
C PRO A 50 5.02 -16.78 20.02
N VAL A 51 4.03 -16.10 20.61
CA VAL A 51 2.73 -16.68 20.98
C VAL A 51 1.62 -15.92 20.26
N PHE A 52 0.84 -16.65 19.48
CA PHE A 52 -0.33 -16.12 18.79
C PHE A 52 -1.60 -16.45 19.56
N LEU A 53 -2.43 -15.44 19.82
CA LEU A 53 -3.72 -15.60 20.46
C LEU A 53 -4.83 -15.40 19.43
N CYS A 54 -5.73 -16.35 19.33
CA CYS A 54 -6.90 -16.28 18.49
C CYS A 54 -8.12 -16.96 19.15
N ASP A 55 -9.31 -16.68 18.68
CA ASP A 55 -10.49 -17.48 19.03
C ASP A 55 -10.55 -18.77 18.19
N GLY A 56 -11.47 -19.68 18.56
CA GLY A 56 -11.58 -21.01 17.96
C GLY A 56 -11.81 -21.03 16.45
N ARG A 57 -12.28 -19.92 15.84
CA ARG A 57 -12.48 -19.81 14.38
C ARG A 57 -11.14 -19.89 13.62
N TYR A 58 -10.04 -19.45 14.23
CA TYR A 58 -8.73 -19.30 13.56
C TYR A 58 -7.69 -20.33 14.00
N THR A 59 -7.91 -21.12 15.03
CA THR A 59 -6.92 -22.08 15.56
C THR A 59 -6.42 -23.07 14.51
N THR A 60 -7.35 -23.61 13.68
CA THR A 60 -6.98 -24.57 12.61
C THR A 60 -6.25 -23.87 11.49
N GLN A 61 -6.66 -22.67 11.11
CA GLN A 61 -6.03 -21.88 10.07
C GLN A 61 -4.60 -21.50 10.48
N ALA A 62 -4.40 -20.96 11.67
CA ALA A 62 -3.11 -20.57 12.19
C ALA A 62 -2.10 -21.75 12.18
N LYS A 63 -2.55 -22.95 12.60
CA LYS A 63 -1.70 -24.18 12.58
C LYS A 63 -1.21 -24.54 11.17
N LYS A 64 -2.00 -24.24 10.14
CA LYS A 64 -1.66 -24.56 8.75
C LYS A 64 -0.77 -23.52 8.08
N GLU A 65 -0.97 -22.26 8.43
CA GLU A 65 -0.38 -21.12 7.73
C GLU A 65 0.95 -20.66 8.32
N PHE A 66 1.21 -20.92 9.61
CA PHE A 66 2.43 -20.41 10.23
C PHE A 66 3.68 -20.97 9.57
N ILE A 67 4.49 -20.07 9.07
CA ILE A 67 5.80 -20.34 8.49
C ILE A 67 6.93 -20.38 9.56
N THR A 68 6.60 -20.06 10.80
CA THR A 68 7.52 -19.99 11.93
C THR A 68 7.01 -20.84 13.09
N SER A 69 7.92 -21.26 13.98
CA SER A 69 7.55 -21.92 15.24
C SER A 69 6.86 -20.89 16.14
N THR A 70 5.54 -20.92 16.18
CA THR A 70 4.69 -19.99 16.94
C THR A 70 3.76 -20.81 17.83
N GLY A 71 3.75 -20.51 19.13
CA GLY A 71 2.77 -21.08 20.06
C GLY A 71 1.36 -20.52 19.76
N ILE A 72 0.33 -21.38 19.81
CA ILE A 72 -1.06 -20.93 19.60
C ILE A 72 -1.81 -21.08 20.91
N VAL A 73 -2.45 -20.00 21.34
CA VAL A 73 -3.32 -19.95 22.51
C VAL A 73 -4.71 -19.54 22.08
N GLU A 74 -5.67 -20.45 22.27
CA GLU A 74 -7.09 -20.16 22.05
C GLU A 74 -7.67 -19.43 23.26
N PHE A 75 -8.49 -18.41 23.01
CA PHE A 75 -9.25 -17.73 24.04
C PHE A 75 -10.73 -17.75 23.71
N ASN A 76 -11.56 -17.85 24.75
CA ASN A 76 -13.04 -17.87 24.63
C ASN A 76 -13.71 -16.70 25.36
N THR A 77 -12.91 -15.85 26.04
CA THR A 77 -13.39 -14.75 26.88
C THR A 77 -12.52 -13.49 26.69
N ASP A 78 -12.14 -12.82 27.77
CA ASP A 78 -11.32 -11.60 27.78
C ASP A 78 -9.90 -11.87 27.26
N VAL A 79 -9.65 -11.53 26.01
CA VAL A 79 -8.32 -11.67 25.39
C VAL A 79 -7.27 -10.79 26.07
N TYR A 80 -7.65 -9.61 26.55
CA TYR A 80 -6.71 -8.69 27.21
C TYR A 80 -6.23 -9.24 28.55
N LYS A 81 -7.14 -9.90 29.29
CA LYS A 81 -6.74 -10.67 30.47
C LYS A 81 -5.80 -11.79 30.10
N ARG A 82 -6.08 -12.53 29.02
CA ARG A 82 -5.21 -13.63 28.56
C ARG A 82 -3.83 -13.15 28.13
N ILE A 83 -3.73 -12.01 27.45
CA ILE A 83 -2.46 -11.37 27.12
C ILE A 83 -1.68 -11.03 28.41
N ALA A 84 -2.33 -10.38 29.36
CA ALA A 84 -1.70 -10.01 30.63
C ALA A 84 -1.22 -11.24 31.43
N ASP A 85 -2.02 -12.31 31.50
CA ASP A 85 -1.65 -13.56 32.18
C ASP A 85 -0.39 -14.20 31.56
N ILE A 86 -0.31 -14.20 30.20
CA ILE A 86 0.85 -14.73 29.47
C ILE A 86 2.10 -13.89 29.76
N LEU A 87 1.99 -12.56 29.70
CA LEU A 87 3.11 -11.65 29.94
C LEU A 87 3.61 -11.78 31.39
N THR A 88 2.71 -11.70 32.37
CA THR A 88 3.06 -11.74 33.81
C THR A 88 3.60 -13.09 34.23
N SER A 89 3.02 -14.20 33.76
CA SER A 89 3.55 -15.54 34.03
C SER A 89 4.94 -15.78 33.37
N SER A 90 5.26 -14.98 32.37
CA SER A 90 6.57 -14.96 31.71
C SER A 90 7.57 -13.98 32.36
N GLY A 91 7.19 -13.31 33.44
CA GLY A 91 8.03 -12.37 34.20
C GLY A 91 8.03 -10.92 33.66
N PHE A 92 7.11 -10.59 32.77
CA PHE A 92 7.04 -9.25 32.18
C PHE A 92 5.79 -8.48 32.64
N GLN A 93 5.98 -7.24 33.07
CA GLN A 93 4.92 -6.27 33.37
C GLN A 93 4.89 -5.11 32.36
N THR A 94 5.97 -4.97 31.60
CA THR A 94 6.13 -3.95 30.56
C THR A 94 6.08 -4.63 29.19
N VAL A 95 5.39 -4.05 28.22
CA VAL A 95 5.27 -4.58 26.85
C VAL A 95 5.30 -3.45 25.82
N TYR A 96 6.06 -3.64 24.75
CA TYR A 96 5.96 -2.80 23.56
C TYR A 96 4.63 -3.04 22.84
N PHE A 97 4.10 -2.01 22.18
CA PHE A 97 2.92 -2.15 21.34
C PHE A 97 2.99 -1.22 20.11
N GLU A 98 2.31 -1.61 19.05
CA GLU A 98 2.18 -0.84 17.81
C GLU A 98 1.32 0.41 18.03
N THR A 99 1.73 1.55 17.48
CA THR A 99 0.95 2.80 17.57
C THR A 99 -0.38 2.74 16.81
N SER A 100 -0.58 1.74 15.95
CA SER A 100 -1.85 1.40 15.31
C SER A 100 -2.87 0.73 16.26
N LEU A 101 -2.46 0.34 17.48
CA LEU A 101 -3.36 -0.23 18.48
C LEU A 101 -4.53 0.71 18.76
N SER A 102 -5.77 0.21 18.68
CA SER A 102 -6.94 1.04 18.96
C SER A 102 -6.90 1.57 20.40
N TYR A 103 -7.39 2.79 20.60
CA TYR A 103 -7.45 3.39 21.93
C TYR A 103 -8.27 2.53 22.93
N GLN A 104 -9.33 1.87 22.46
CA GLN A 104 -10.09 0.95 23.30
C GLN A 104 -9.24 -0.25 23.75
N SER A 105 -8.47 -0.84 22.85
CA SER A 105 -7.56 -1.96 23.20
C SER A 105 -6.46 -1.50 24.18
N TYR A 106 -5.94 -0.28 23.99
CA TYR A 106 -4.99 0.33 24.91
C TYR A 106 -5.57 0.45 26.33
N LEU A 107 -6.79 0.98 26.47
CA LEU A 107 -7.45 1.09 27.77
C LEU A 107 -7.67 -0.28 28.43
N ASN A 108 -8.17 -1.25 27.68
CA ASN A 108 -8.41 -2.61 28.17
C ASN A 108 -7.11 -3.27 28.68
N LEU A 109 -5.99 -3.08 28.00
CA LEU A 109 -4.67 -3.59 28.44
C LEU A 109 -4.17 -2.84 29.67
N LYS A 110 -4.33 -1.51 29.71
CA LYS A 110 -3.93 -0.68 30.85
C LYS A 110 -4.64 -1.08 32.14
N GLU A 111 -5.93 -1.44 32.07
CA GLU A 111 -6.69 -1.97 33.21
C GLU A 111 -6.14 -3.29 33.78
N LYS A 112 -5.29 -4.00 33.04
CA LYS A 112 -4.65 -5.25 33.49
C LYS A 112 -3.30 -5.01 34.18
N ASN A 113 -2.99 -3.78 34.59
CA ASN A 113 -1.75 -3.37 35.27
C ASN A 113 -0.46 -3.64 34.47
N LEU A 114 -0.54 -3.55 33.13
CA LEU A 114 0.61 -3.57 32.25
C LEU A 114 1.13 -2.15 32.00
N GLU A 115 2.45 -2.00 32.00
CA GLU A 115 3.13 -0.81 31.47
C GLU A 115 3.23 -0.95 29.95
N LEU A 116 2.59 -0.05 29.22
CA LEU A 116 2.50 -0.06 27.78
C LEU A 116 3.45 0.96 27.17
N VAL A 117 4.41 0.52 26.37
CA VAL A 117 5.44 1.37 25.72
C VAL A 117 5.16 1.40 24.22
N PRO A 118 4.74 2.54 23.65
CA PRO A 118 4.47 2.63 22.22
C PRO A 118 5.77 2.57 21.42
N VAL A 119 5.73 1.83 20.33
CA VAL A 119 6.82 1.74 19.36
C VAL A 119 6.30 2.10 17.99
N PRO A 120 6.70 3.25 17.44
CA PRO A 120 6.32 3.62 16.08
C PRO A 120 7.20 2.88 15.05
N ASN A 121 6.59 2.42 13.99
CA ASN A 121 7.18 2.09 12.70
C ASN A 121 8.23 0.94 12.63
N TRP A 122 8.49 0.15 13.68
CA TRP A 122 9.51 -0.91 13.59
C TRP A 122 9.20 -1.95 12.51
N LEU A 123 7.95 -2.36 12.40
CA LEU A 123 7.52 -3.34 11.40
C LEU A 123 7.41 -2.69 10.01
N GLU A 124 6.91 -1.47 9.96
CA GLU A 124 6.78 -0.68 8.75
C GLU A 124 8.17 -0.41 8.13
N GLU A 125 9.18 -0.09 8.94
CA GLU A 125 10.57 0.04 8.50
C GLU A 125 11.15 -1.28 7.95
N MET A 126 10.82 -2.41 8.61
CA MET A 126 11.23 -3.72 8.10
C MET A 126 10.54 -4.05 6.76
N ARG A 127 9.29 -3.63 6.58
CA ARG A 127 8.48 -3.85 5.36
C ARG A 127 8.89 -2.95 4.20
N MET A 128 9.54 -1.80 4.45
CA MET A 128 10.02 -0.92 3.39
C MET A 128 10.95 -1.65 2.42
N ILE A 129 11.89 -2.46 2.92
CA ILE A 129 12.85 -3.20 2.10
C ILE A 129 12.24 -4.55 1.71
N LYS A 130 11.89 -4.71 0.45
CA LYS A 130 11.26 -5.92 -0.07
C LYS A 130 12.29 -7.02 -0.33
N SER A 131 11.97 -8.23 0.09
CA SER A 131 12.71 -9.41 -0.33
C SER A 131 12.42 -9.75 -1.80
N PRO A 132 13.25 -10.56 -2.47
CA PRO A 132 12.98 -10.99 -3.84
C PRO A 132 11.60 -11.64 -4.01
N ARG A 133 11.15 -12.40 -3.01
CA ARG A 133 9.81 -13.03 -3.06
C ARG A 133 8.68 -12.01 -2.96
N GLU A 134 8.84 -10.96 -2.16
CA GLU A 134 7.85 -9.88 -2.06
C GLU A 134 7.77 -9.09 -3.38
N LEU A 135 8.92 -8.84 -4.02
CA LEU A 135 8.96 -8.21 -5.35
C LEU A 135 8.21 -9.05 -6.40
N GLU A 136 8.45 -10.37 -6.45
CA GLU A 136 7.71 -11.27 -7.35
C GLU A 136 6.20 -11.21 -7.13
N LEU A 137 5.74 -11.10 -5.87
CA LEU A 137 4.31 -11.04 -5.55
C LEU A 137 3.69 -9.70 -5.97
N ILE A 138 4.41 -8.59 -5.79
CA ILE A 138 3.99 -7.26 -6.25
C ILE A 138 3.94 -7.24 -7.80
N GLU A 139 4.97 -7.71 -8.47
CA GLU A 139 5.00 -7.83 -9.95
C GLU A 139 3.86 -8.71 -10.46
N ARG A 140 3.53 -9.80 -9.74
CA ARG A 140 2.39 -10.64 -10.10
C ARG A 140 1.05 -9.92 -9.93
N ALA A 141 0.87 -9.15 -8.85
CA ALA A 141 -0.32 -8.34 -8.63
C ALA A 141 -0.50 -7.30 -9.75
N LEU A 142 0.58 -6.62 -10.13
CA LEU A 142 0.61 -5.67 -11.26
C LEU A 142 0.24 -6.33 -12.58
N HIS A 143 0.87 -7.45 -12.90
CA HIS A 143 0.56 -8.20 -14.12
C HIS A 143 -0.91 -8.64 -14.21
N LEU A 144 -1.52 -9.03 -13.07
CA LEU A 144 -2.95 -9.36 -13.02
C LEU A 144 -3.83 -8.12 -13.22
N SER A 145 -3.41 -6.97 -12.69
CA SER A 145 -4.08 -5.67 -12.92
C SER A 145 -4.03 -5.28 -14.39
N GLU A 146 -2.90 -5.46 -15.04
CA GLU A 146 -2.70 -5.20 -16.47
C GLU A 146 -3.56 -6.11 -17.36
N LYS A 147 -3.63 -7.40 -17.05
CA LYS A 147 -4.53 -8.34 -17.75
C LYS A 147 -6.00 -7.97 -17.63
N ALA A 148 -6.42 -7.52 -16.46
CA ALA A 148 -7.78 -7.02 -16.26
C ALA A 148 -8.05 -5.79 -17.12
N TRP A 149 -7.09 -4.86 -17.17
CA TRP A 149 -7.17 -3.70 -18.04
C TRP A 149 -7.29 -4.06 -19.53
N GLU A 150 -6.45 -4.95 -20.03
CA GLU A 150 -6.50 -5.43 -21.42
C GLU A 150 -7.88 -5.96 -21.80
N ALA A 151 -8.55 -6.63 -20.85
CA ALA A 151 -9.88 -7.20 -21.08
C ALA A 151 -10.99 -6.13 -21.14
N VAL A 152 -10.84 -5.01 -20.38
CA VAL A 152 -11.93 -4.01 -20.27
C VAL A 152 -11.68 -2.73 -21.04
N SER A 153 -10.44 -2.38 -21.38
CA SER A 153 -10.13 -1.15 -22.11
C SER A 153 -10.93 -0.96 -23.41
N PRO A 154 -11.29 -2.04 -24.17
CA PRO A 154 -12.16 -1.89 -25.35
C PRO A 154 -13.60 -1.41 -25.03
N MET A 155 -14.01 -1.42 -23.77
CA MET A 155 -15.31 -0.89 -23.34
C MET A 155 -15.30 0.64 -23.20
N ILE A 156 -14.14 1.29 -23.23
CA ILE A 156 -14.04 2.76 -23.11
C ILE A 156 -14.62 3.39 -24.37
N ARG A 157 -15.85 3.88 -24.25
CA ARG A 157 -16.60 4.53 -25.33
C ARG A 157 -17.72 5.39 -24.77
N PRO A 158 -18.21 6.38 -25.52
CA PRO A 158 -19.34 7.21 -25.10
C PRO A 158 -20.55 6.38 -24.69
N GLY A 159 -21.23 6.80 -23.61
CA GLY A 159 -22.46 6.20 -23.12
C GLY A 159 -22.26 5.10 -22.06
N ILE A 160 -21.07 4.55 -21.87
CA ILE A 160 -20.78 3.63 -20.77
C ILE A 160 -20.76 4.40 -19.45
N LYS A 161 -21.37 3.84 -18.40
CA LYS A 161 -21.35 4.42 -17.06
C LYS A 161 -20.02 4.12 -16.37
N GLU A 162 -19.54 5.04 -15.53
CA GLU A 162 -18.37 4.83 -14.68
C GLU A 162 -18.50 3.55 -13.83
N LYS A 163 -19.67 3.35 -13.18
CA LYS A 163 -19.95 2.14 -12.37
C LYS A 163 -19.91 0.85 -13.16
N ASP A 164 -20.47 0.83 -14.37
CA ASP A 164 -20.51 -0.38 -15.19
C ASP A 164 -19.08 -0.78 -15.59
N PHE A 165 -18.25 0.21 -15.94
CA PHE A 165 -16.84 0.00 -16.27
C PHE A 165 -16.05 -0.48 -15.04
N ALA A 166 -16.21 0.18 -13.88
CA ALA A 166 -15.54 -0.20 -12.64
C ALA A 166 -15.90 -1.64 -12.22
N LEU A 167 -17.18 -2.01 -12.26
CA LEU A 167 -17.63 -3.37 -11.90
C LEU A 167 -17.04 -4.43 -12.83
N GLU A 168 -16.97 -4.15 -14.14
CA GLU A 168 -16.34 -5.10 -15.07
C GLU A 168 -14.84 -5.21 -14.83
N LEU A 169 -14.15 -4.10 -14.54
CA LEU A 169 -12.73 -4.10 -14.21
C LEU A 169 -12.45 -4.90 -12.93
N ASP A 170 -13.24 -4.69 -11.86
CA ASP A 170 -13.14 -5.45 -10.61
C ASP A 170 -13.36 -6.95 -10.87
N TYR A 171 -14.36 -7.30 -11.67
CA TYR A 171 -14.63 -8.71 -12.06
C TYR A 171 -13.45 -9.31 -12.82
N GLN A 172 -12.89 -8.60 -13.78
CA GLN A 172 -11.76 -9.10 -14.56
C GLN A 172 -10.48 -9.22 -13.72
N MET A 173 -10.25 -8.37 -12.72
CA MET A 173 -9.15 -8.51 -11.77
C MET A 173 -9.22 -9.86 -11.01
N ILE A 174 -10.39 -10.23 -10.52
CA ILE A 174 -10.59 -11.51 -9.83
C ILE A 174 -10.48 -12.68 -10.82
N LYS A 175 -11.09 -12.56 -12.00
CA LYS A 175 -11.05 -13.59 -13.06
C LYS A 175 -9.64 -13.82 -13.59
N ALA A 176 -8.78 -12.81 -13.62
CA ALA A 176 -7.37 -12.94 -14.00
C ALA A 176 -6.54 -13.73 -12.97
N GLY A 177 -7.06 -13.95 -11.75
CA GLY A 177 -6.43 -14.71 -10.68
C GLY A 177 -6.05 -13.89 -9.43
N GLY A 178 -6.57 -12.68 -9.29
CA GLY A 178 -6.45 -11.89 -8.06
C GLY A 178 -7.26 -12.50 -6.91
N ASP A 179 -6.75 -12.38 -5.68
CA ASP A 179 -7.50 -12.81 -4.48
C ASP A 179 -8.62 -11.83 -4.13
N SER A 180 -8.40 -10.54 -4.39
CA SER A 180 -9.35 -9.44 -4.24
C SER A 180 -8.86 -8.21 -5.01
N ILE A 181 -9.70 -7.19 -5.11
CA ILE A 181 -9.22 -5.84 -5.41
C ILE A 181 -8.36 -5.33 -4.25
N ALA A 182 -7.34 -4.52 -4.55
CA ALA A 182 -6.44 -3.96 -3.53
C ALA A 182 -7.10 -2.81 -2.76
N PHE A 183 -7.89 -2.01 -3.48
CA PHE A 183 -8.67 -0.86 -2.99
C PHE A 183 -9.90 -0.64 -3.89
N SER A 184 -10.80 0.26 -3.49
CA SER A 184 -11.98 0.59 -4.30
C SER A 184 -11.55 1.27 -5.61
N THR A 185 -11.85 0.62 -6.73
CA THR A 185 -11.50 1.11 -8.07
C THR A 185 -12.06 2.52 -8.30
N ILE A 186 -11.21 3.44 -8.76
CA ILE A 186 -11.58 4.80 -9.13
C ILE A 186 -11.84 4.82 -10.64
N VAL A 187 -12.98 5.34 -11.02
CA VAL A 187 -13.32 5.65 -12.43
C VAL A 187 -14.01 6.99 -12.44
N ALA A 188 -13.38 7.99 -13.06
CA ALA A 188 -13.90 9.34 -13.10
C ALA A 188 -13.74 9.93 -14.50
N SER A 189 -14.86 10.34 -15.11
CA SER A 189 -14.89 10.88 -16.46
C SER A 189 -15.06 12.39 -16.49
N GLY A 190 -14.46 13.04 -17.51
CA GLY A 190 -14.60 14.46 -17.78
C GLY A 190 -14.29 15.32 -16.55
N GLU A 191 -15.19 16.26 -16.23
CA GLU A 191 -15.04 17.17 -15.09
C GLU A 191 -14.88 16.44 -13.74
N ARG A 192 -15.53 15.29 -13.56
CA ARG A 192 -15.42 14.49 -12.33
C ARG A 192 -14.01 13.96 -12.06
N SER A 193 -13.17 13.83 -13.10
CA SER A 193 -11.77 13.45 -12.93
C SER A 193 -10.95 14.46 -12.12
N ALA A 194 -11.47 15.67 -11.88
CA ALA A 194 -10.90 16.63 -10.94
C ALA A 194 -10.97 16.20 -9.47
N LEU A 195 -11.63 15.09 -9.16
CA LEU A 195 -11.70 14.51 -7.82
C LEU A 195 -10.68 13.36 -7.72
N PRO A 196 -9.54 13.53 -7.01
CA PRO A 196 -8.47 12.50 -6.96
C PRO A 196 -8.94 11.13 -6.47
N HIS A 197 -9.93 11.10 -5.57
CA HIS A 197 -10.51 9.88 -4.98
C HIS A 197 -11.99 9.73 -5.32
N ALA A 198 -12.35 10.02 -6.58
CA ALA A 198 -13.73 9.91 -7.04
C ALA A 198 -14.23 8.46 -6.92
N GLN A 199 -15.44 8.31 -6.38
CA GLN A 199 -16.15 7.03 -6.47
C GLN A 199 -16.89 6.95 -7.79
N PRO A 200 -16.90 5.77 -8.47
CA PRO A 200 -17.65 5.58 -9.72
C PRO A 200 -19.15 5.86 -9.53
N THR A 201 -19.75 6.59 -10.48
CA THR A 201 -21.18 6.98 -10.44
C THR A 201 -21.95 6.44 -11.64
N ASP A 202 -23.23 6.83 -11.74
CA ASP A 202 -24.06 6.55 -12.91
C ASP A 202 -23.80 7.51 -14.08
N GLU A 203 -22.85 8.45 -13.91
CA GLU A 203 -22.42 9.33 -15.00
C GLU A 203 -21.86 8.53 -16.18
N ARG A 204 -22.12 9.01 -17.38
CA ARG A 204 -21.72 8.36 -18.60
C ARG A 204 -20.50 9.03 -19.20
N MET A 205 -19.58 8.23 -19.70
CA MET A 205 -18.46 8.70 -20.49
C MET A 205 -18.96 9.48 -21.70
N GLU A 206 -18.45 10.68 -21.94
CA GLU A 206 -18.80 11.53 -23.05
C GLU A 206 -17.71 11.52 -24.12
N ALA A 207 -18.11 11.60 -25.40
CA ALA A 207 -17.16 11.72 -26.50
C ALA A 207 -16.36 13.03 -26.38
N GLY A 208 -15.05 12.97 -26.61
CA GLY A 208 -14.17 14.13 -26.52
C GLY A 208 -13.74 14.44 -25.07
N SER A 209 -14.19 13.67 -24.08
CA SER A 209 -13.70 13.74 -22.69
C SER A 209 -12.57 12.72 -22.45
N TRP A 210 -12.10 12.66 -21.21
CA TRP A 210 -11.14 11.65 -20.76
C TRP A 210 -11.61 10.96 -19.50
N LEU A 211 -10.98 9.85 -19.18
CA LEU A 211 -11.28 9.00 -18.04
C LEU A 211 -10.02 8.80 -17.22
N VAL A 212 -10.06 9.13 -15.92
CA VAL A 212 -9.05 8.69 -14.94
C VAL A 212 -9.52 7.38 -14.38
N VAL A 213 -8.69 6.35 -14.51
CA VAL A 213 -8.93 5.03 -13.93
C VAL A 213 -7.74 4.69 -13.03
N ASP A 214 -8.06 4.27 -11.80
CA ASP A 214 -7.08 3.86 -10.80
C ASP A 214 -7.55 2.54 -10.17
N TRP A 215 -6.72 1.50 -10.30
CA TRP A 215 -7.10 0.12 -9.95
C TRP A 215 -5.90 -0.71 -9.53
N GLY A 216 -6.15 -1.76 -8.76
CA GLY A 216 -5.10 -2.67 -8.34
C GLY A 216 -5.64 -4.01 -7.87
N VAL A 217 -4.90 -5.06 -8.19
CA VAL A 217 -5.14 -6.42 -7.70
C VAL A 217 -4.41 -6.65 -6.38
N ARG A 218 -5.03 -7.38 -5.46
CA ARG A 218 -4.36 -8.01 -4.33
C ARG A 218 -4.09 -9.47 -4.66
N TYR A 219 -2.83 -9.88 -4.59
CA TYR A 219 -2.40 -11.25 -4.84
C TYR A 219 -1.50 -11.76 -3.71
N GLN A 220 -1.89 -12.83 -3.03
CA GLN A 220 -1.21 -13.38 -1.85
C GLN A 220 -0.85 -12.30 -0.82
N LYS A 221 -1.82 -11.41 -0.52
CA LYS A 221 -1.73 -10.26 0.36
C LYS A 221 -0.95 -9.05 -0.18
N TYR A 222 -0.20 -9.15 -1.28
CA TYR A 222 0.53 -8.02 -1.88
C TYR A 222 -0.34 -7.30 -2.90
N CYS A 223 -0.20 -5.97 -2.93
CA CYS A 223 -1.01 -5.06 -3.73
C CYS A 223 -0.30 -4.64 -5.02
N GLY A 224 -1.05 -4.55 -6.11
CA GLY A 224 -0.73 -3.72 -7.25
C GLY A 224 -1.49 -2.41 -7.17
N ASP A 225 -1.02 -1.38 -7.89
CA ASP A 225 -1.57 -0.05 -7.94
C ASP A 225 -1.19 0.61 -9.26
N ILE A 226 -2.16 1.02 -10.06
CA ILE A 226 -1.94 1.58 -11.40
C ILE A 226 -2.99 2.63 -11.68
N THR A 227 -2.56 3.84 -12.05
CA THR A 227 -3.46 4.86 -12.60
C THR A 227 -3.13 5.16 -14.06
N ARG A 228 -4.16 5.26 -14.90
CA ARG A 228 -4.08 5.76 -16.27
C ARG A 228 -5.15 6.78 -16.53
N THR A 229 -4.79 7.79 -17.32
CA THR A 229 -5.75 8.72 -17.90
C THR A 229 -5.87 8.45 -19.39
N VAL A 230 -7.07 8.16 -19.85
CA VAL A 230 -7.33 7.70 -21.22
C VAL A 230 -8.42 8.53 -21.91
N PRO A 231 -8.29 8.80 -23.22
CA PRO A 231 -9.31 9.53 -23.98
C PRO A 231 -10.58 8.69 -24.18
N VAL A 232 -11.73 9.35 -24.23
CA VAL A 232 -13.02 8.77 -24.63
C VAL A 232 -13.34 9.24 -26.05
N GLY A 233 -12.91 8.48 -27.03
CA GLY A 233 -12.93 8.90 -28.45
C GLY A 233 -11.81 9.91 -28.75
N CYS A 234 -12.05 10.82 -29.67
CA CYS A 234 -11.10 11.89 -30.03
C CYS A 234 -11.25 13.05 -29.05
N VAL A 235 -10.20 13.42 -28.35
CA VAL A 235 -10.14 14.57 -27.44
C VAL A 235 -9.44 15.70 -28.18
N GLU A 236 -10.15 16.81 -28.43
CA GLU A 236 -9.64 18.02 -29.11
C GLU A 236 -9.36 19.15 -28.10
N ASP A 237 -8.94 18.82 -26.89
CA ASP A 237 -8.60 19.76 -25.81
C ASP A 237 -7.09 19.91 -25.69
N LEU A 238 -6.52 21.02 -26.11
CA LEU A 238 -5.08 21.31 -26.04
C LEU A 238 -4.53 21.21 -24.61
N TRP A 239 -5.33 21.62 -23.61
CA TRP A 239 -4.92 21.48 -22.23
C TRP A 239 -4.71 20.02 -21.83
N PHE A 240 -5.58 19.12 -22.29
CA PHE A 240 -5.44 17.68 -22.04
C PHE A 240 -4.12 17.16 -22.65
N GLU A 241 -3.89 17.46 -23.93
CA GLU A 241 -2.68 17.00 -24.63
C GLU A 241 -1.39 17.55 -23.99
N GLU A 242 -1.34 18.85 -23.71
CA GLU A 242 -0.20 19.51 -23.09
C GLU A 242 0.04 18.98 -21.67
N THR A 243 -1.02 18.84 -20.86
CA THR A 243 -0.91 18.41 -19.45
C THR A 243 -0.48 16.96 -19.34
N ILE A 244 -1.03 16.06 -20.15
CA ILE A 244 -0.63 14.64 -20.10
C ILE A 244 0.85 14.49 -20.47
N GLN A 245 1.34 15.28 -21.43
CA GLN A 245 2.77 15.29 -21.79
C GLN A 245 3.64 15.83 -20.66
N LEU A 246 3.25 16.93 -20.00
CA LEU A 246 3.96 17.49 -18.86
C LEU A 246 4.02 16.51 -17.69
N LEU A 247 2.92 15.80 -17.38
CA LEU A 247 2.91 14.80 -16.31
C LEU A 247 3.78 13.58 -16.65
N LYS A 248 3.82 13.17 -17.91
CA LYS A 248 4.74 12.12 -18.37
C LYS A 248 6.20 12.53 -18.18
N GLU A 249 6.57 13.76 -18.54
CA GLU A 249 7.93 14.29 -18.33
C GLU A 249 8.25 14.38 -16.83
N ALA A 250 7.32 14.88 -16.02
CA ALA A 250 7.46 14.93 -14.56
C ALA A 250 7.68 13.55 -13.93
N GLN A 251 6.92 12.55 -14.38
CA GLN A 251 7.07 11.16 -13.94
C GLN A 251 8.44 10.59 -14.34
N GLN A 252 8.85 10.81 -15.58
CA GLN A 252 10.16 10.38 -16.07
C GLN A 252 11.30 11.01 -15.26
N MET A 253 11.25 12.32 -15.01
CA MET A 253 12.25 13.01 -14.17
C MET A 253 12.34 12.43 -12.76
N ALA A 254 11.20 12.09 -12.15
CA ALA A 254 11.20 11.44 -10.85
C ALA A 254 11.86 10.05 -10.90
N GLN A 255 11.52 9.24 -11.91
CA GLN A 255 12.09 7.91 -12.10
C GLN A 255 13.60 7.95 -12.36
N GLU A 256 14.09 8.89 -13.14
CA GLU A 256 15.53 9.09 -13.39
C GLU A 256 16.30 9.55 -12.13
N PHE A 257 15.60 10.21 -11.20
CA PHE A 257 16.20 10.69 -9.96
C PHE A 257 16.18 9.65 -8.83
N ILE A 258 15.24 8.68 -8.85
CA ILE A 258 15.11 7.64 -7.82
C ILE A 258 16.27 6.64 -7.91
N ARG A 259 17.01 6.50 -6.79
CA ARG A 259 18.05 5.48 -6.56
C ARG A 259 18.36 5.37 -5.07
N ASP A 260 19.16 4.39 -4.69
CA ASP A 260 19.67 4.27 -3.30
C ASP A 260 20.39 5.56 -2.88
N GLY A 261 20.16 5.98 -1.63
CA GLY A 261 20.78 7.16 -1.04
C GLY A 261 20.05 8.49 -1.29
N VAL A 262 19.06 8.52 -2.17
CA VAL A 262 18.26 9.74 -2.42
C VAL A 262 17.22 9.92 -1.32
N ARG A 263 17.01 11.16 -0.86
CA ARG A 263 15.95 11.46 0.09
C ARG A 263 14.59 11.53 -0.62
N ALA A 264 13.58 10.87 -0.08
CA ALA A 264 12.25 10.80 -0.66
C ALA A 264 11.63 12.20 -0.91
N ALA A 265 11.86 13.16 0.00
CA ALA A 265 11.41 14.55 -0.20
C ALA A 265 12.05 15.23 -1.41
N ASP A 266 13.27 14.88 -1.78
CA ASP A 266 13.96 15.51 -2.92
C ASP A 266 13.38 15.03 -4.26
N VAL A 267 12.88 13.78 -4.31
CA VAL A 267 12.15 13.27 -5.48
C VAL A 267 10.88 14.09 -5.74
N GLU A 268 10.05 14.27 -4.72
CA GLU A 268 8.84 15.10 -4.87
C GLU A 268 9.17 16.55 -5.24
N ARG A 269 10.19 17.13 -4.59
CA ARG A 269 10.61 18.51 -4.88
C ARG A 269 11.02 18.70 -6.34
N THR A 270 11.68 17.72 -6.94
CA THR A 270 12.05 17.75 -8.35
C THR A 270 10.82 17.90 -9.24
N VAL A 271 9.79 17.10 -9.00
CA VAL A 271 8.53 17.15 -9.74
C VAL A 271 7.78 18.46 -9.50
N ARG A 272 7.64 18.89 -8.23
CA ARG A 272 6.96 20.18 -7.91
C ARG A 272 7.63 21.38 -8.56
N ASN A 273 8.96 21.43 -8.54
CA ASN A 273 9.70 22.49 -9.19
C ASN A 273 9.46 22.52 -10.71
N PHE A 274 9.42 21.36 -11.36
CA PHE A 274 9.08 21.26 -12.77
C PHE A 274 7.64 21.73 -13.05
N LEU A 275 6.65 21.25 -12.32
CA LEU A 275 5.25 21.67 -12.47
C LEU A 275 5.04 23.18 -12.17
N ASN A 276 5.81 23.75 -11.24
CA ASN A 276 5.79 25.17 -10.92
C ASN A 276 6.31 26.04 -12.09
N GLN A 277 7.36 25.58 -12.80
CA GLN A 277 7.85 26.27 -14.02
C GLN A 277 6.76 26.36 -15.10
N HIS A 278 5.88 25.34 -15.16
CA HIS A 278 4.74 25.28 -16.06
C HIS A 278 3.44 25.88 -15.47
N LYS A 279 3.49 26.46 -14.27
CA LYS A 279 2.35 27.15 -13.59
C LYS A 279 1.16 26.24 -13.30
N ILE A 280 1.39 24.93 -13.10
CA ILE A 280 0.36 23.93 -12.77
C ILE A 280 0.58 23.23 -11.43
N GLU A 281 1.65 23.54 -10.71
CA GLU A 281 1.98 22.93 -9.41
C GLU A 281 0.86 23.10 -8.37
N GLN A 282 0.17 24.22 -8.35
CA GLN A 282 -0.95 24.50 -7.46
C GLN A 282 -2.13 23.52 -7.59
N TYR A 283 -2.21 22.81 -8.70
CA TYR A 283 -3.23 21.79 -8.96
C TYR A 283 -2.74 20.36 -8.64
N PHE A 284 -1.49 20.20 -8.21
CA PHE A 284 -0.93 18.94 -7.73
C PHE A 284 -1.12 18.86 -6.20
N THR A 285 -2.25 18.30 -5.76
CA THR A 285 -2.80 18.44 -4.40
C THR A 285 -2.41 17.31 -3.44
N HIS A 286 -1.70 16.29 -3.90
CA HIS A 286 -1.26 15.15 -3.09
C HIS A 286 0.27 14.94 -3.14
N SER A 287 0.80 13.97 -2.42
CA SER A 287 2.21 13.57 -2.50
C SER A 287 2.50 12.89 -3.84
N LEU A 288 3.75 12.92 -4.27
CA LEU A 288 4.16 12.28 -5.53
C LEU A 288 3.97 10.76 -5.52
N GLY A 289 3.97 10.14 -4.33
CA GLY A 289 3.78 8.70 -4.22
C GLY A 289 3.96 8.17 -2.81
N HIS A 290 3.85 6.87 -2.69
CA HIS A 290 3.93 6.12 -1.45
C HIS A 290 4.57 4.74 -1.64
N GLY A 291 5.02 4.14 -0.55
CA GLY A 291 5.41 2.75 -0.54
C GLY A 291 4.20 1.83 -0.76
N ILE A 292 4.43 0.67 -1.35
CA ILE A 292 3.41 -0.34 -1.57
C ILE A 292 3.94 -1.73 -1.21
N GLY A 293 3.06 -2.61 -0.79
CA GLY A 293 3.40 -3.99 -0.43
C GLY A 293 2.19 -4.76 0.06
N ILE A 294 2.17 -5.14 1.33
CA ILE A 294 1.02 -5.81 1.98
C ILE A 294 -0.18 -4.84 2.08
N GLN A 295 0.10 -3.58 2.33
CA GLN A 295 -0.89 -2.50 2.26
C GLN A 295 -0.66 -1.69 0.99
N VAL A 296 -1.72 -1.10 0.45
CA VAL A 296 -1.62 -0.18 -0.69
C VAL A 296 -0.72 1.00 -0.32
N HIS A 297 -1.01 1.62 0.82
CA HIS A 297 -0.22 2.73 1.33
C HIS A 297 0.70 2.27 2.46
N GLU A 298 1.99 2.22 2.19
CA GLU A 298 3.06 1.94 3.16
C GLU A 298 4.12 3.06 3.16
N SER A 299 5.05 2.97 4.10
CA SER A 299 6.28 3.77 4.03
C SER A 299 7.21 3.24 2.92
N PRO A 300 8.04 4.12 2.31
CA PRO A 300 8.14 5.55 2.53
C PRO A 300 7.08 6.36 1.75
N ARG A 301 6.81 7.59 2.15
CA ARG A 301 6.08 8.54 1.30
C ARG A 301 7.06 9.39 0.50
N LEU A 302 6.80 9.57 -0.79
CA LEU A 302 7.47 10.58 -1.61
C LEU A 302 6.74 11.91 -1.41
N SER A 303 7.07 12.60 -0.30
CA SER A 303 6.41 13.84 0.10
C SER A 303 7.43 14.85 0.64
N ASN A 304 7.15 16.15 0.53
CA ASN A 304 8.06 17.23 0.92
C ASN A 304 8.57 17.13 2.37
N ASN A 305 7.81 16.48 3.25
CA ASN A 305 8.15 16.32 4.67
C ASN A 305 8.80 14.97 4.99
N SER A 306 9.11 14.14 4.00
CA SER A 306 9.71 12.83 4.23
C SER A 306 11.20 12.94 4.53
N GLU A 307 11.60 12.42 5.69
CA GLU A 307 13.02 12.30 6.07
C GLU A 307 13.66 10.98 5.62
N VAL A 308 12.88 10.09 5.00
CA VAL A 308 13.35 8.76 4.61
C VAL A 308 14.35 8.86 3.46
N ILE A 309 15.48 8.18 3.62
CA ILE A 309 16.44 7.94 2.55
C ILE A 309 16.05 6.66 1.84
N LEU A 310 15.82 6.75 0.54
CA LEU A 310 15.50 5.60 -0.29
C LEU A 310 16.64 4.59 -0.24
N ARG A 311 16.29 3.30 -0.20
CA ARG A 311 17.24 2.18 -0.17
C ARG A 311 16.87 1.16 -1.23
N GLU A 312 17.88 0.45 -1.71
CA GLU A 312 17.70 -0.67 -2.63
C GLU A 312 16.60 -1.63 -2.15
N ASN A 313 15.75 -2.08 -3.07
CA ASN A 313 14.56 -2.90 -2.83
C ASN A 313 13.39 -2.20 -2.09
N MET A 314 13.41 -0.90 -1.90
CA MET A 314 12.17 -0.17 -1.61
C MET A 314 11.32 -0.11 -2.86
N VAL A 315 10.00 -0.22 -2.69
CA VAL A 315 9.02 -0.11 -3.80
C VAL A 315 8.13 1.07 -3.51
N VAL A 316 8.00 1.97 -4.50
CA VAL A 316 7.18 3.19 -4.38
C VAL A 316 6.38 3.44 -5.65
N THR A 317 5.21 4.08 -5.50
CA THR A 317 4.47 4.66 -6.62
C THR A 317 5.12 5.98 -7.07
N VAL A 318 4.96 6.32 -8.34
CA VAL A 318 5.32 7.63 -8.90
C VAL A 318 4.12 8.10 -9.71
N GLU A 319 3.31 8.97 -9.13
CA GLU A 319 1.95 9.27 -9.55
C GLU A 319 1.67 10.78 -9.67
N PRO A 320 2.40 11.54 -10.48
CA PRO A 320 2.08 12.95 -10.66
C PRO A 320 0.67 13.11 -11.22
N GLY A 321 -0.08 14.06 -10.65
CA GLY A 321 -1.47 14.35 -11.06
C GLY A 321 -1.83 15.81 -10.86
N VAL A 322 -2.67 16.35 -11.72
CA VAL A 322 -3.24 17.69 -11.61
C VAL A 322 -4.75 17.64 -11.70
N TYR A 323 -5.43 18.47 -10.92
CA TYR A 323 -6.88 18.44 -10.76
C TYR A 323 -7.43 19.87 -10.74
N ILE A 324 -8.16 20.24 -11.80
CA ILE A 324 -8.71 21.58 -11.97
C ILE A 324 -10.25 21.53 -11.84
N PRO A 325 -10.82 22.08 -10.75
CA PRO A 325 -12.27 22.14 -10.61
C PRO A 325 -12.96 22.78 -11.81
N GLY A 326 -14.04 22.17 -12.29
CA GLY A 326 -14.78 22.61 -13.47
C GLY A 326 -14.13 22.28 -14.82
N LYS A 327 -12.97 21.59 -14.80
CA LYS A 327 -12.28 21.17 -16.03
C LYS A 327 -12.04 19.67 -16.06
N GLY A 328 -11.38 19.13 -15.04
CA GLY A 328 -11.02 17.73 -14.94
C GLY A 328 -9.65 17.53 -14.33
N GLY A 329 -9.26 16.26 -14.19
CA GLY A 329 -7.96 15.86 -13.67
C GLY A 329 -7.26 14.86 -14.57
N ILE A 330 -5.95 14.78 -14.42
CA ILE A 330 -5.08 13.82 -15.12
C ILE A 330 -4.12 13.27 -14.07
N ARG A 331 -4.00 11.95 -13.97
CA ARG A 331 -3.00 11.23 -13.15
C ARG A 331 -2.37 10.12 -13.97
N LEU A 332 -1.05 10.00 -13.85
CA LEU A 332 -0.27 8.93 -14.47
C LEU A 332 0.55 8.27 -13.38
N GLU A 333 0.51 6.96 -13.27
CA GLU A 333 1.16 6.24 -12.18
C GLU A 333 1.95 5.04 -12.68
N ASN A 334 3.16 4.91 -12.18
CA ASN A 334 3.97 3.70 -12.27
C ASN A 334 4.45 3.29 -10.87
N ILE A 335 4.64 1.99 -10.68
CA ILE A 335 5.34 1.46 -9.52
C ILE A 335 6.80 1.19 -9.92
N VAL A 336 7.72 1.63 -9.07
CA VAL A 336 9.15 1.42 -9.27
C VAL A 336 9.79 0.73 -8.06
N VAL A 337 10.77 -0.13 -8.31
CA VAL A 337 11.68 -0.62 -7.27
C VAL A 337 12.98 0.18 -7.33
N VAL A 338 13.43 0.64 -6.17
CA VAL A 338 14.70 1.35 -6.02
C VAL A 338 15.86 0.37 -6.21
N GLU A 339 16.78 0.72 -7.07
CA GLU A 339 18.03 0.01 -7.32
C GLU A 339 19.22 0.88 -6.88
N LYS A 340 20.40 0.31 -6.92
CA LYS A 340 21.63 0.98 -6.45
C LYS A 340 21.91 2.30 -7.16
N GLU A 341 21.84 2.31 -8.48
CA GLU A 341 22.20 3.48 -9.31
C GLU A 341 20.99 4.05 -10.08
N SER A 342 19.84 3.40 -10.01
CA SER A 342 18.63 3.72 -10.79
C SER A 342 17.37 3.28 -10.06
N CYS A 343 16.24 3.28 -10.75
CA CYS A 343 15.08 2.47 -10.39
C CYS A 343 14.61 1.66 -11.61
N ARG A 344 13.86 0.59 -11.34
CA ARG A 344 13.24 -0.26 -12.36
C ARG A 344 11.72 -0.18 -12.24
N ILE A 345 11.05 0.12 -13.34
CA ILE A 345 9.58 0.13 -13.43
C ILE A 345 9.08 -1.31 -13.37
N LEU A 346 8.08 -1.59 -12.53
CA LEU A 346 7.53 -2.94 -12.32
C LEU A 346 6.31 -3.24 -13.19
N ASN A 347 5.57 -2.23 -13.60
CA ASN A 347 4.39 -2.38 -14.47
C ASN A 347 4.76 -2.18 -15.95
N GLY A 348 4.09 -2.92 -16.84
CA GLY A 348 4.39 -2.94 -18.28
C GLY A 348 3.45 -2.12 -19.16
N LEU A 349 2.31 -1.65 -18.63
CA LEU A 349 1.37 -0.82 -19.41
C LEU A 349 2.00 0.52 -19.78
N PRO A 350 1.88 0.95 -21.05
CA PRO A 350 2.27 2.30 -21.46
C PRO A 350 1.60 3.36 -20.56
N VAL A 351 2.29 4.47 -20.34
CA VAL A 351 1.76 5.59 -19.52
C VAL A 351 0.62 6.31 -20.25
N ILE A 352 0.72 6.40 -21.57
CA ILE A 352 -0.33 6.90 -22.45
C ILE A 352 -0.83 5.72 -23.28
N LEU A 353 -2.13 5.50 -23.22
CA LEU A 353 -2.83 4.36 -23.85
C LEU A 353 -3.57 4.78 -25.11
#